data_760942c054763f5bd5f9f35634868cd8
#
_entry.id   760942c054763f5bd5f9f35634868cd8
#
_cell.length_a   1.000
_cell.length_b   1.000
_cell.length_c   1.000
_cell.angle_alpha   90.00
_cell.angle_beta   90.00
_cell.angle_gamma   90.00
#
_symmetry.space_group_name_H-M   'P 1'
#
loop_
_entity.id
_entity.type
_entity.pdbx_description
1 polymer ?
#
loop_
_entity_poly.entity_id
_entity_poly.type
_entity_poly.pdbx_seq_one_letter_code
_entity_poly.pdbx_strand_id
1 'polypeptide(L)'
;MKSITAEAKIENIALVTDFVNSILEKNECSMKVQMEIDIVIDEIFSNIAYYAYAPGSGEATVQVEIEDSPKRLELVFIDRGIPYNPLENKDPD
;
A
#
# COMPACT_ATOMS: atom_id res chain seq x y z
N MET A 1 -12.69 9.50 2.18
CA MET A 1 -11.72 8.43 1.90
C MET A 1 -11.56 8.25 0.41
N LYS A 2 -10.32 8.11 -0.04
CA LYS A 2 -10.03 7.87 -1.45
C LYS A 2 -9.34 6.53 -1.60
N SER A 3 -9.50 5.91 -2.76
CA SER A 3 -8.91 4.60 -2.97
C SER A 3 -8.51 4.41 -4.43
N ILE A 4 -7.58 3.48 -4.64
CA ILE A 4 -7.16 3.05 -5.97
C ILE A 4 -7.06 1.53 -5.95
N THR A 5 -7.51 0.91 -7.04
CA THR A 5 -7.38 -0.53 -7.22
C THR A 5 -6.54 -0.78 -8.45
N ALA A 6 -5.56 -1.67 -8.32
CA ALA A 6 -4.66 -2.00 -9.41
C ALA A 6 -4.24 -3.45 -9.29
N GLU A 7 -3.77 -4.03 -10.40
CA GLU A 7 -3.21 -5.36 -10.33
C GLU A 7 -2.00 -5.34 -9.40
N ALA A 8 -1.86 -6.39 -8.61
CA ALA A 8 -0.80 -6.50 -7.62
C ALA A 8 0.49 -6.94 -8.31
N LYS A 9 1.10 -6.00 -9.03
CA LYS A 9 2.34 -6.22 -9.77
C LYS A 9 3.33 -5.13 -9.40
N ILE A 10 4.60 -5.48 -9.41
CA ILE A 10 5.66 -4.53 -9.05
C ILE A 10 5.60 -3.27 -9.91
N GLU A 11 5.30 -3.42 -11.19
CA GLU A 11 5.27 -2.27 -12.09
C GLU A 11 4.13 -1.30 -11.75
N ASN A 12 3.17 -1.68 -10.93
CA ASN A 12 2.08 -0.79 -10.53
C ASN A 12 2.37 -0.03 -9.25
N ILE A 13 3.53 -0.25 -8.63
CA ILE A 13 3.90 0.50 -7.43
C ILE A 13 3.95 1.99 -7.73
N ALA A 14 4.50 2.38 -8.87
CA ALA A 14 4.57 3.80 -9.23
C ALA A 14 3.18 4.40 -9.36
N LEU A 15 2.24 3.66 -9.93
CA LEU A 15 0.87 4.15 -10.08
C LEU A 15 0.22 4.42 -8.72
N VAL A 16 0.38 3.48 -7.79
CA VAL A 16 -0.18 3.62 -6.45
C VAL A 16 0.51 4.76 -5.70
N THR A 17 1.83 4.83 -5.81
CA THR A 17 2.60 5.86 -5.13
C THR A 17 2.21 7.25 -5.62
N ASP A 18 2.06 7.43 -6.93
CA ASP A 18 1.66 8.72 -7.49
C ASP A 18 0.27 9.12 -7.00
N PHE A 19 -0.64 8.17 -6.95
CA PHE A 19 -1.98 8.44 -6.47
C PHE A 19 -1.96 8.92 -5.01
N VAL A 20 -1.25 8.21 -4.16
CA VAL A 20 -1.19 8.56 -2.74
C VAL A 20 -0.49 9.90 -2.56
N ASN A 21 0.62 10.12 -3.25
CA ASN A 21 1.35 11.38 -3.12
C ASN A 21 0.53 12.58 -3.59
N SER A 22 -0.32 12.42 -4.59
CA SER A 22 -1.16 13.53 -5.01
C SER A 22 -2.13 13.93 -3.90
N ILE A 23 -2.60 12.98 -3.12
CA ILE A 23 -3.48 13.27 -1.99
C ILE A 23 -2.69 13.95 -0.87
N LEU A 24 -1.48 13.46 -0.60
CA LEU A 24 -0.64 14.05 0.44
C LEU A 24 -0.29 15.49 0.10
N GLU A 25 0.02 15.78 -1.15
CA GLU A 25 0.35 17.14 -1.57
C GLU A 25 -0.83 18.08 -1.41
N LYS A 26 -2.02 17.63 -1.75
CA LYS A 26 -3.22 18.45 -1.59
C LYS A 26 -3.50 18.75 -0.14
N ASN A 27 -3.01 17.94 0.77
CA ASN A 27 -3.20 18.13 2.20
C ASN A 27 -1.95 18.70 2.85
N GLU A 28 -1.03 19.22 2.06
CA GLU A 28 0.16 19.92 2.52
C GLU A 28 1.05 19.08 3.42
N CYS A 29 1.13 17.79 3.16
CA CYS A 29 2.03 16.91 3.87
C CYS A 29 3.46 17.17 3.42
N SER A 30 4.40 17.05 4.36
CA SER A 30 5.79 17.37 4.08
C SER A 30 6.42 16.35 3.14
N MET A 31 7.52 16.74 2.51
CA MET A 31 8.29 15.83 1.67
C MET A 31 8.78 14.62 2.46
N LYS A 32 9.14 14.84 3.73
CA LYS A 32 9.60 13.75 4.58
C LYS A 32 8.50 12.69 4.74
N VAL A 33 7.27 13.12 4.98
CA VAL A 33 6.15 12.19 5.12
C VAL A 33 5.92 11.45 3.81
N GLN A 34 5.99 12.16 2.68
CA GLN A 34 5.80 11.52 1.39
C GLN A 34 6.85 10.44 1.14
N MET A 35 8.10 10.71 1.49
CA MET A 35 9.17 9.73 1.31
C MET A 35 8.97 8.51 2.19
N GLU A 36 8.52 8.71 3.42
CA GLU A 36 8.25 7.60 4.33
C GLU A 36 7.10 6.74 3.81
N ILE A 37 6.07 7.39 3.29
CA ILE A 37 4.92 6.67 2.74
C ILE A 37 5.33 5.89 1.49
N ASP A 38 6.21 6.45 0.66
CA ASP A 38 6.69 5.74 -0.53
C ASP A 38 7.35 4.42 -0.14
N ILE A 39 8.13 4.43 0.94
CA ILE A 39 8.80 3.21 1.42
C ILE A 39 7.78 2.19 1.89
N VAL A 40 6.77 2.65 2.63
CA VAL A 40 5.71 1.76 3.14
C VAL A 40 4.95 1.12 1.98
N ILE A 41 4.57 1.92 0.98
CA ILE A 41 3.85 1.41 -0.17
C ILE A 41 4.69 0.36 -0.90
N ASP A 42 5.98 0.67 -1.10
CA ASP A 42 6.86 -0.25 -1.79
C ASP A 42 6.94 -1.60 -1.07
N GLU A 43 7.11 -1.57 0.25
CA GLU A 43 7.22 -2.81 1.01
C GLU A 43 5.92 -3.61 1.02
N ILE A 44 4.81 -2.96 1.30
CA ILE A 44 3.55 -3.67 1.45
C ILE A 44 3.02 -4.13 0.11
N PHE A 45 3.04 -3.27 -0.90
CA PHE A 45 2.53 -3.63 -2.21
C PHE A 45 3.38 -4.72 -2.86
N SER A 46 4.70 -4.67 -2.65
CA SER A 46 5.59 -5.73 -3.14
C SER A 46 5.25 -7.07 -2.49
N ASN A 47 4.98 -7.07 -1.20
CA ASN A 47 4.61 -8.30 -0.51
C ASN A 47 3.32 -8.87 -1.07
N ILE A 48 2.34 -8.03 -1.35
CA ILE A 48 1.10 -8.50 -1.95
C ILE A 48 1.38 -9.08 -3.34
N ALA A 49 2.21 -8.39 -4.13
CA ALA A 49 2.52 -8.84 -5.47
C ALA A 49 3.23 -10.19 -5.48
N TYR A 50 4.10 -10.41 -4.51
CA TYR A 50 4.87 -11.66 -4.48
C TYR A 50 4.14 -12.80 -3.81
N TYR A 51 3.30 -12.53 -2.83
CA TYR A 51 2.80 -13.61 -1.97
C TYR A 51 1.30 -13.80 -1.98
N ALA A 52 0.52 -12.76 -2.19
CA ALA A 52 -0.93 -12.90 -2.04
C ALA A 52 -1.55 -13.72 -3.16
N TYR A 53 -1.01 -13.61 -4.37
CA TYR A 53 -1.60 -14.23 -5.54
C TYR A 53 -0.69 -15.20 -6.25
N ALA A 54 0.50 -15.47 -5.73
CA ALA A 54 1.41 -16.37 -6.41
C ALA A 54 0.88 -17.79 -6.35
N PRO A 55 0.96 -18.55 -7.44
CA PRO A 55 1.60 -18.19 -8.71
C PRO A 55 0.69 -17.41 -9.65
N GLY A 56 -0.52 -17.08 -9.28
CA GLY A 56 -1.44 -16.37 -10.13
C GLY A 56 -1.28 -14.86 -9.98
N SER A 57 -2.34 -14.12 -10.29
CA SER A 57 -2.36 -12.67 -10.17
C SER A 57 -3.72 -12.22 -9.65
N GLY A 58 -3.80 -11.00 -9.19
CA GLY A 58 -5.02 -10.44 -8.68
C GLY A 58 -4.85 -8.96 -8.42
N GLU A 59 -5.87 -8.35 -7.83
CA GLU A 59 -5.90 -6.92 -7.61
C GLU A 59 -5.73 -6.59 -6.14
N ALA A 60 -5.19 -5.41 -5.87
CA ALA A 60 -5.11 -4.87 -4.52
C ALA A 60 -5.70 -3.47 -4.53
N THR A 61 -6.32 -3.10 -3.42
CA THR A 61 -6.89 -1.77 -3.23
C THR A 61 -6.13 -1.07 -2.13
N VAL A 62 -5.78 0.19 -2.37
CA VAL A 62 -5.13 1.02 -1.37
C VAL A 62 -6.09 2.16 -1.04
N GLN A 63 -6.46 2.27 0.21
CA GLN A 63 -7.34 3.34 0.68
C GLN A 63 -6.54 4.34 1.48
N VAL A 64 -6.85 5.62 1.28
CA VAL A 64 -6.16 6.71 1.94
C VAL A 64 -7.17 7.59 2.65
N GLU A 65 -6.92 7.86 3.92
CA GLU A 65 -7.76 8.78 4.66
C GLU A 65 -6.88 9.72 5.47
N ILE A 66 -7.21 11.00 5.43
CA ILE A 66 -6.49 12.01 6.21
C ILE A 66 -7.49 12.70 7.11
N GLU A 67 -7.16 12.76 8.39
CA GLU A 67 -7.95 13.47 9.38
C GLU A 67 -7.16 14.64 9.89
N ASP A 68 -7.87 15.70 10.31
CA ASP A 68 -7.24 16.85 10.90
C ASP A 68 -7.56 16.92 12.38
N SER A 69 -6.74 17.66 13.12
CA SER A 69 -6.96 17.98 14.54
C SER A 69 -6.90 16.78 15.46
N PRO A 70 -5.83 16.07 15.59
CA PRO A 70 -4.55 16.26 14.90
C PRO A 70 -4.55 15.63 13.54
N LYS A 71 -3.61 16.05 12.71
CA LYS A 71 -3.51 15.49 11.38
C LYS A 71 -3.03 14.05 11.48
N ARG A 72 -3.78 13.15 10.87
CA ARG A 72 -3.48 11.73 10.85
C ARG A 72 -3.66 11.20 9.46
N LEU A 73 -2.78 10.30 9.09
CA LEU A 73 -2.83 9.62 7.81
C LEU A 73 -3.04 8.13 8.04
N GLU A 74 -4.03 7.57 7.37
CA GLU A 74 -4.27 6.14 7.45
C GLU A 74 -4.22 5.54 6.06
N LEU A 75 -3.44 4.50 5.89
CA LEU A 75 -3.38 3.73 4.66
C LEU A 75 -3.89 2.33 4.96
N VAL A 76 -4.80 1.83 4.12
CA VAL A 76 -5.32 0.48 4.25
C VAL A 76 -5.06 -0.24 2.95
N PHE A 77 -4.43 -1.42 3.04
CA PHE A 77 -4.13 -2.25 1.88
C PHE A 77 -5.02 -3.47 1.92
N ILE A 78 -5.79 -3.69 0.86
CA ILE A 78 -6.76 -4.78 0.80
C ILE A 78 -6.42 -5.66 -0.39
N ASP A 79 -6.26 -6.96 -0.16
CA ASP A 79 -6.13 -7.92 -1.24
C ASP A 79 -7.08 -9.08 -0.97
N ARG A 80 -7.26 -9.92 -1.98
CA ARG A 80 -8.13 -11.10 -1.87
C ARG A 80 -7.37 -12.38 -2.12
N GLY A 81 -6.05 -12.30 -1.99
CA GLY A 81 -5.22 -13.47 -2.20
C GLY A 81 -5.14 -14.34 -0.97
N ILE A 82 -4.16 -15.22 -0.99
CA ILE A 82 -3.90 -16.10 0.15
C ILE A 82 -3.40 -15.25 1.30
N PRO A 83 -4.04 -15.33 2.48
CA PRO A 83 -3.60 -14.52 3.61
C PRO A 83 -2.15 -14.80 3.96
N TYR A 84 -1.38 -13.75 4.18
CA TYR A 84 0.00 -13.85 4.61
C TYR A 84 0.04 -13.59 6.11
N ASN A 85 0.48 -14.59 6.86
CA ASN A 85 0.59 -14.46 8.32
C ASN A 85 2.04 -14.68 8.69
N PRO A 86 2.77 -13.63 9.06
CA PRO A 86 4.18 -13.78 9.42
C PRO A 86 4.40 -14.77 10.56
N LEU A 87 3.44 -14.92 11.45
CA LEU A 87 3.59 -15.85 12.54
C LEU A 87 3.54 -17.29 12.09
N GLU A 88 2.78 -17.57 11.04
CA GLU A 88 2.69 -18.92 10.50
C GLU A 88 3.83 -19.26 9.59
N ASN A 89 4.37 -18.21 8.92
CA ASN A 89 5.41 -18.47 7.96
C ASN A 89 6.79 -18.29 8.49
N LYS A 90 6.93 -18.10 9.78
CA LYS A 90 8.17 -17.74 10.29
C LYS A 90 9.16 -18.81 10.21
N ASP A 91 8.95 -19.92 10.01
CA ASP A 91 9.81 -20.80 10.17
C ASP A 91 9.98 -21.69 9.33
N PRO A 92 10.58 -21.72 8.72
CA PRO A 92 10.77 -22.69 8.09
C PRO A 92 11.68 -23.46 8.61
N ASP A 93 11.89 -23.45 9.12
CA ASP A 93 12.66 -24.16 9.51
C ASP A 93 12.71 -24.68 9.65
#